data_7e303f58d273a1b607f121025c100df3
#
_entry.id   7e303f58d273a1b607f121025c100df3
#
_cell.length_a   1.000
_cell.length_b   1.000
_cell.length_c   1.000
_cell.angle_alpha   90.00
_cell.angle_beta   90.00
_cell.angle_gamma   90.00
#
_symmetry.space_group_name_H-M   'P 1'
#
loop_
_entity.id
_entity.type
_entity.pdbx_description
1 polymer ?
#
loop_
_entity_poly.entity_id
_entity_poly.type
_entity_poly.pdbx_seq_one_letter_code
_entity_poly.pdbx_strand_id
1 'polypeptide(L)'
;MKESYTSPYAQNVPSMYNTEVVALAKNRFTDEETMLAIAKWDYRLGQSYLAANENITDEAAKVLWEKRGYVLKSELLRRGRIKLKKNEYTEVYRKYFKNNNRSHWRMMSAFLGGGYWQRNRDDNCTPSELLEEIYADLPTDELTQAYTLEQFIDHQNCSLELAIKISTTPDPPKNQHYYQQSFADLRRKALMKVAEITKQQLEAR
;
A
#
# COMPACT_ATOMS: atom_id res chain seq x y z
N MET A 1 36.34 -23.24 -6.84
CA MET A 1 35.62 -23.02 -5.58
C MET A 1 35.44 -21.50 -5.45
N LYS A 2 34.20 -20.94 -5.48
CA LYS A 2 33.98 -19.56 -5.09
C LYS A 2 34.05 -19.56 -3.56
N GLU A 3 35.07 -18.92 -2.98
CA GLU A 3 35.05 -18.58 -1.57
C GLU A 3 33.77 -17.77 -1.32
N SER A 4 32.89 -18.29 -0.48
CA SER A 4 31.67 -17.56 -0.05
C SER A 4 32.16 -16.42 0.84
N TYR A 5 32.27 -15.24 0.26
CA TYR A 5 32.52 -14.01 1.02
C TYR A 5 31.30 -13.75 1.89
N THR A 6 31.41 -14.03 3.16
CA THR A 6 30.35 -13.73 4.11
C THR A 6 30.53 -12.29 4.61
N SER A 7 29.53 -11.47 4.44
CA SER A 7 29.58 -10.08 4.88
C SER A 7 29.85 -10.00 6.40
N PRO A 8 30.87 -9.24 6.85
CA PRO A 8 31.16 -9.07 8.27
C PRO A 8 29.99 -8.43 9.03
N TYR A 9 29.15 -7.66 8.36
CA TYR A 9 27.96 -7.06 8.96
C TYR A 9 26.86 -8.09 9.21
N ALA A 10 26.64 -9.03 8.29
CA ALA A 10 25.60 -10.05 8.40
C ALA A 10 25.78 -10.92 9.67
N GLN A 11 27.01 -11.28 10.00
CA GLN A 11 27.31 -12.10 11.18
C GLN A 11 27.11 -11.34 12.49
N ASN A 12 27.31 -10.03 12.49
CA ASN A 12 27.31 -9.19 13.67
C ASN A 12 25.96 -8.49 13.95
N VAL A 13 25.00 -8.56 13.05
CA VAL A 13 23.67 -7.89 13.21
C VAL A 13 23.07 -8.10 14.61
N PRO A 14 23.04 -9.28 15.20
CA PRO A 14 22.47 -9.50 16.53
C PRO A 14 23.22 -8.82 17.68
N SER A 15 24.50 -8.47 17.48
CA SER A 15 25.33 -7.80 18.49
C SER A 15 25.48 -6.29 18.26
N MET A 16 24.97 -5.77 17.15
CA MET A 16 25.02 -4.35 16.83
C MET A 16 24.10 -3.50 17.70
N TYR A 17 24.47 -2.25 17.92
CA TYR A 17 23.54 -1.27 18.48
C TYR A 17 22.36 -1.03 17.53
N ASN A 18 21.20 -0.78 18.10
CA ASN A 18 19.95 -0.54 17.34
C ASN A 18 20.10 0.57 16.29
N THR A 19 20.91 1.62 16.59
CA THR A 19 21.18 2.72 15.65
C THR A 19 21.97 2.28 14.43
N GLU A 20 22.92 1.38 14.60
CA GLU A 20 23.73 0.83 13.51
C GLU A 20 22.86 -0.04 12.58
N VAL A 21 22.02 -0.90 13.17
CA VAL A 21 21.10 -1.74 12.38
C VAL A 21 20.11 -0.88 11.60
N VAL A 22 19.60 0.20 12.19
CA VAL A 22 18.74 1.15 11.49
C VAL A 22 19.49 1.84 10.34
N ALA A 23 20.75 2.22 10.57
CA ALA A 23 21.57 2.84 9.51
C ALA A 23 21.78 1.88 8.34
N LEU A 24 22.14 0.61 8.62
CA LEU A 24 22.27 -0.44 7.61
C LEU A 24 20.93 -0.71 6.89
N ALA A 25 19.84 -0.81 7.64
CA ALA A 25 18.53 -1.06 7.05
C ALA A 25 18.07 0.04 6.08
N LYS A 26 18.47 1.28 6.31
CA LYS A 26 18.18 2.45 5.44
C LYS A 26 19.15 2.59 4.27
N ASN A 27 20.36 2.05 4.39
CA ASN A 27 21.40 2.25 3.38
C ASN A 27 21.09 1.42 2.13
N ARG A 28 20.96 2.08 0.99
CA ARG A 28 20.70 1.43 -0.31
C ARG A 28 21.84 0.54 -0.81
N PHE A 29 23.04 0.67 -0.24
CA PHE A 29 24.21 -0.12 -0.59
C PHE A 29 24.48 -1.27 0.38
N THR A 30 23.58 -1.53 1.33
CA THR A 30 23.69 -2.68 2.22
C THR A 30 23.65 -3.96 1.39
N ASP A 31 24.58 -4.86 1.67
CA ASP A 31 24.68 -6.13 0.96
C ASP A 31 23.53 -7.09 1.31
N GLU A 32 23.30 -8.06 0.42
CA GLU A 32 22.17 -8.99 0.51
C GLU A 32 22.19 -9.82 1.78
N GLU A 33 23.36 -10.29 2.21
CA GLU A 33 23.49 -11.10 3.42
C GLU A 33 23.14 -10.32 4.67
N THR A 34 23.58 -9.06 4.74
CA THR A 34 23.23 -8.14 5.83
C THR A 34 21.75 -7.84 5.83
N MET A 35 21.11 -7.57 4.66
CA MET A 35 19.68 -7.38 4.56
C MET A 35 18.90 -8.61 5.07
N LEU A 36 19.35 -9.81 4.69
CA LEU A 36 18.75 -11.07 5.13
C LEU A 36 18.91 -11.29 6.64
N ALA A 37 20.08 -10.96 7.20
CA ALA A 37 20.31 -11.02 8.63
C ALA A 37 19.41 -10.07 9.41
N ILE A 38 19.24 -8.83 8.96
CA ILE A 38 18.31 -7.85 9.54
C ILE A 38 16.86 -8.35 9.43
N ALA A 39 16.47 -8.92 8.28
CA ALA A 39 15.13 -9.47 8.09
C ALA A 39 14.82 -10.62 9.06
N LYS A 40 15.80 -11.50 9.33
CA LYS A 40 15.66 -12.63 10.25
C LYS A 40 15.67 -12.19 11.72
N TRP A 41 16.44 -11.17 12.05
CA TRP A 41 16.54 -10.69 13.43
C TRP A 41 15.24 -10.05 13.93
N ASP A 42 14.89 -10.32 15.19
CA ASP A 42 13.64 -9.82 15.75
C ASP A 42 13.76 -8.38 16.30
N TYR A 43 14.14 -7.47 15.43
CA TYR A 43 14.19 -6.04 15.73
C TYR A 43 13.24 -5.25 14.83
N ARG A 44 12.04 -4.97 15.36
CA ARG A 44 10.91 -4.40 14.64
C ARG A 44 11.24 -3.11 13.87
N LEU A 45 12.02 -2.20 14.47
CA LEU A 45 12.36 -0.94 13.85
C LEU A 45 13.31 -1.13 12.65
N GLY A 46 14.35 -1.96 12.82
CA GLY A 46 15.25 -2.34 11.72
C GLY A 46 14.50 -2.98 10.56
N GLN A 47 13.60 -3.93 10.87
CA GLN A 47 12.75 -4.57 9.87
C GLN A 47 11.83 -3.58 9.12
N SER A 48 11.26 -2.60 9.82
CA SER A 48 10.42 -1.57 9.19
C SER A 48 11.20 -0.69 8.22
N TYR A 49 12.43 -0.31 8.57
CA TYR A 49 13.28 0.46 7.66
C TYR A 49 13.79 -0.40 6.50
N LEU A 50 14.09 -1.67 6.75
CA LEU A 50 14.48 -2.59 5.68
C LEU A 50 13.32 -2.82 4.68
N ALA A 51 12.10 -2.99 5.16
CA ALA A 51 10.91 -3.08 4.28
C ALA A 51 10.72 -1.83 3.42
N ALA A 52 11.18 -0.68 3.91
CA ALA A 52 11.16 0.59 3.20
C ALA A 52 12.40 0.84 2.31
N ASN A 53 13.41 -0.03 2.33
CA ASN A 53 14.62 0.12 1.54
C ASN A 53 14.33 -0.11 0.05
N GLU A 54 14.81 0.79 -0.80
CA GLU A 54 14.60 0.71 -2.26
C GLU A 54 15.29 -0.50 -2.89
N ASN A 55 16.35 -0.99 -2.29
CA ASN A 55 17.15 -2.10 -2.81
C ASN A 55 17.00 -3.38 -1.97
N ILE A 56 15.93 -3.48 -1.16
CA ILE A 56 15.67 -4.73 -0.44
C ILE A 56 15.62 -5.91 -1.41
N THR A 57 16.33 -6.99 -1.08
CA THR A 57 16.32 -8.20 -1.90
C THR A 57 15.00 -8.95 -1.78
N ASP A 58 14.66 -9.72 -2.82
CA ASP A 58 13.44 -10.53 -2.82
C ASP A 58 13.42 -11.54 -1.68
N GLU A 59 14.57 -12.08 -1.31
CA GLU A 59 14.69 -13.03 -0.20
C GLU A 59 14.44 -12.36 1.15
N ALA A 60 15.04 -11.20 1.40
CA ALA A 60 14.79 -10.43 2.61
C ALA A 60 13.32 -9.97 2.69
N ALA A 61 12.73 -9.56 1.56
CA ALA A 61 11.32 -9.19 1.48
C ALA A 61 10.40 -10.37 1.81
N LYS A 62 10.68 -11.57 1.30
CA LYS A 62 9.93 -12.80 1.64
C LYS A 62 10.01 -13.13 3.14
N VAL A 63 11.21 -13.05 3.73
CA VAL A 63 11.37 -13.27 5.18
C VAL A 63 10.55 -12.28 5.99
N LEU A 64 10.56 -11.00 5.61
CA LEU A 64 9.74 -9.97 6.27
C LEU A 64 8.25 -10.21 6.05
N TRP A 65 7.85 -10.73 4.88
CA TRP A 65 6.45 -11.05 4.57
C TRP A 65 5.88 -12.14 5.48
N GLU A 66 6.68 -13.13 5.84
CA GLU A 66 6.27 -14.21 6.75
C GLU A 66 6.09 -13.72 8.21
N LYS A 67 6.71 -12.61 8.57
CA LYS A 67 6.58 -12.04 9.90
C LYS A 67 5.18 -11.46 10.14
N ARG A 68 4.74 -11.52 11.41
CA ARG A 68 3.45 -10.95 11.81
C ARG A 68 3.50 -9.43 11.81
N GLY A 69 2.46 -8.80 11.31
CA GLY A 69 2.26 -7.36 11.42
C GLY A 69 1.91 -6.68 10.10
N TYR A 70 0.82 -5.90 10.13
CA TYR A 70 0.32 -5.18 8.96
C TYR A 70 1.28 -4.09 8.46
N VAL A 71 2.12 -3.53 9.33
CA VAL A 71 3.07 -2.46 8.97
C VAL A 71 4.07 -2.93 7.94
N LEU A 72 4.71 -4.10 8.17
CA LEU A 72 5.66 -4.67 7.21
C LEU A 72 4.95 -5.03 5.90
N LYS A 73 3.79 -5.67 5.99
CA LYS A 73 3.01 -6.06 4.80
C LYS A 73 2.56 -4.87 3.98
N SER A 74 2.07 -3.81 4.63
CA SER A 74 1.68 -2.59 3.92
C SER A 74 2.85 -1.93 3.19
N GLU A 75 4.03 -1.89 3.81
CA GLU A 75 5.20 -1.28 3.21
C GLU A 75 5.72 -2.10 2.02
N LEU A 76 5.76 -3.43 2.15
CA LEU A 76 6.19 -4.33 1.07
C LEU A 76 5.23 -4.30 -0.12
N LEU A 77 3.91 -4.29 0.13
CA LEU A 77 2.89 -4.14 -0.92
C LEU A 77 2.99 -2.77 -1.58
N ARG A 78 3.01 -1.70 -0.79
CA ARG A 78 3.10 -0.32 -1.29
C ARG A 78 4.30 -0.12 -2.20
N ARG A 79 5.43 -0.79 -1.93
CA ARG A 79 6.65 -0.71 -2.74
C ARG A 79 6.76 -1.78 -3.82
N GLY A 80 5.74 -2.67 -3.96
CA GLY A 80 5.70 -3.76 -4.94
C GLY A 80 6.81 -4.79 -4.78
N ARG A 81 7.32 -4.92 -3.56
CA ARG A 81 8.31 -5.94 -3.24
C ARG A 81 7.68 -7.32 -3.11
N ILE A 82 6.40 -7.35 -2.80
CA ILE A 82 5.57 -8.56 -2.83
C ILE A 82 4.46 -8.34 -3.84
N LYS A 83 4.35 -9.25 -4.80
CA LYS A 83 3.28 -9.28 -5.79
C LYS A 83 2.30 -10.38 -5.40
N LEU A 84 1.07 -9.97 -5.10
CA LEU A 84 -0.02 -10.91 -4.79
C LEU A 84 -0.71 -11.35 -6.07
N LYS A 85 -1.19 -12.59 -6.09
CA LYS A 85 -2.18 -13.01 -7.08
C LYS A 85 -3.53 -12.39 -6.76
N LYS A 86 -4.40 -12.26 -7.78
CA LYS A 86 -5.72 -11.60 -7.62
C LYS A 86 -6.51 -12.14 -6.42
N ASN A 87 -6.52 -13.43 -6.20
CA ASN A 87 -7.24 -14.07 -5.08
C ASN A 87 -6.58 -13.86 -3.71
N GLU A 88 -5.28 -13.59 -3.65
CA GLU A 88 -4.55 -13.39 -2.39
C GLU A 88 -4.80 -12.01 -1.78
N TYR A 89 -5.16 -11.00 -2.61
CA TYR A 89 -5.43 -9.64 -2.11
C TYR A 89 -6.54 -9.62 -1.04
N THR A 90 -7.65 -10.30 -1.31
CA THR A 90 -8.79 -10.36 -0.39
C THR A 90 -8.44 -11.08 0.91
N GLU A 91 -7.70 -12.19 0.83
CA GLU A 91 -7.25 -12.92 2.02
C GLU A 91 -6.34 -12.08 2.89
N VAL A 92 -5.33 -11.43 2.28
CA VAL A 92 -4.37 -10.56 2.97
C VAL A 92 -5.08 -9.38 3.61
N TYR A 93 -6.04 -8.74 2.91
CA TYR A 93 -6.84 -7.66 3.46
C TYR A 93 -7.60 -8.10 4.71
N ARG A 94 -8.42 -9.14 4.60
CA ARG A 94 -9.26 -9.63 5.69
C ARG A 94 -8.47 -10.10 6.90
N LYS A 95 -7.33 -10.74 6.66
CA LYS A 95 -6.47 -11.29 7.73
C LYS A 95 -5.68 -10.23 8.49
N TYR A 96 -5.20 -9.19 7.83
CA TYR A 96 -4.22 -8.27 8.41
C TYR A 96 -4.71 -6.82 8.52
N PHE A 97 -5.70 -6.40 7.74
CA PHE A 97 -6.09 -5.00 7.62
C PHE A 97 -7.51 -4.69 8.07
N LYS A 98 -8.49 -5.53 7.75
CA LYS A 98 -9.92 -5.27 7.96
C LYS A 98 -10.31 -4.80 9.38
N ASN A 99 -9.67 -5.34 10.41
CA ASN A 99 -9.97 -5.00 11.82
C ASN A 99 -8.90 -4.08 12.43
N ASN A 100 -8.08 -3.43 11.62
CA ASN A 100 -6.95 -2.66 12.10
C ASN A 100 -7.18 -1.15 11.91
N ASN A 101 -8.02 -0.58 12.77
CA ASN A 101 -8.45 0.84 12.73
C ASN A 101 -7.32 1.86 12.94
N ARG A 102 -6.08 1.43 13.18
CA ARG A 102 -5.00 2.37 13.57
C ARG A 102 -4.23 2.97 12.40
N SER A 103 -4.50 2.57 11.17
CA SER A 103 -3.67 3.04 10.05
C SER A 103 -4.34 2.86 8.69
N HIS A 104 -5.49 3.51 8.49
CA HIS A 104 -6.21 3.49 7.21
C HIS A 104 -5.30 3.90 6.04
N TRP A 105 -4.47 4.94 6.20
CA TRP A 105 -3.56 5.38 5.14
C TRP A 105 -2.57 4.29 4.69
N ARG A 106 -2.12 3.40 5.59
CA ARG A 106 -1.24 2.28 5.22
C ARG A 106 -1.98 1.23 4.41
N MET A 107 -3.22 0.95 4.80
CA MET A 107 -4.11 0.08 4.05
C MET A 107 -4.40 0.66 2.66
N MET A 108 -4.80 1.92 2.60
CA MET A 108 -5.04 2.64 1.35
C MET A 108 -3.82 2.59 0.44
N SER A 109 -2.63 2.92 0.95
CA SER A 109 -1.39 2.86 0.18
C SER A 109 -1.03 1.47 -0.32
N ALA A 110 -1.36 0.43 0.45
CA ALA A 110 -1.06 -0.95 0.09
C ALA A 110 -1.98 -1.48 -1.03
N PHE A 111 -3.27 -1.16 -0.98
CA PHE A 111 -4.29 -1.72 -1.85
C PHE A 111 -4.74 -0.79 -2.98
N LEU A 112 -4.63 0.52 -2.82
CA LEU A 112 -5.01 1.50 -3.85
C LEU A 112 -3.82 2.03 -4.65
N GLY A 113 -2.59 1.66 -4.27
CA GLY A 113 -1.39 2.06 -5.01
C GLY A 113 -1.01 3.54 -4.90
N GLY A 114 -1.76 4.32 -4.15
CA GLY A 114 -1.59 5.75 -4.03
C GLY A 114 -1.15 6.20 -2.63
N GLY A 115 0.14 6.51 -2.47
CA GLY A 115 0.57 7.47 -1.47
C GLY A 115 0.82 8.81 -2.15
N TYR A 116 0.75 9.93 -1.44
CA TYR A 116 0.95 11.30 -1.94
C TYR A 116 2.18 11.47 -2.88
N TRP A 117 3.10 10.52 -2.85
CA TRP A 117 4.38 10.51 -3.57
C TRP A 117 4.51 9.42 -4.65
N GLN A 118 3.52 8.55 -4.83
CA GLN A 118 3.58 7.46 -5.81
C GLN A 118 2.30 7.46 -6.65
N ARG A 119 2.26 8.35 -7.64
CA ARG A 119 1.24 8.30 -8.70
C ARG A 119 1.49 7.05 -9.54
N ASN A 120 0.42 6.27 -9.70
CA ASN A 120 0.26 5.19 -10.67
C ASN A 120 1.30 4.06 -10.57
N ARG A 121 0.95 3.04 -9.80
CA ARG A 121 1.49 1.72 -10.03
C ARG A 121 0.52 0.99 -10.95
N ASP A 122 0.90 0.87 -12.21
CA ASP A 122 0.18 0.10 -13.23
C ASP A 122 0.09 -1.40 -12.87
N ASP A 123 0.80 -1.84 -11.83
CA ASP A 123 0.85 -3.22 -11.36
C ASP A 123 -0.05 -3.50 -10.14
N ASN A 124 -0.82 -2.54 -9.66
CA ASN A 124 -1.76 -2.78 -8.56
C ASN A 124 -2.99 -3.52 -9.07
N CYS A 125 -3.04 -4.82 -8.79
CA CYS A 125 -4.09 -5.73 -9.23
C CYS A 125 -5.20 -5.92 -8.17
N THR A 126 -5.41 -5.01 -7.24
CA THR A 126 -6.51 -5.11 -6.27
C THR A 126 -7.84 -5.30 -6.99
N PRO A 127 -8.59 -6.38 -6.73
CA PRO A 127 -9.86 -6.64 -7.40
C PRO A 127 -10.91 -5.56 -7.10
N SER A 128 -11.81 -5.31 -8.05
CA SER A 128 -12.91 -4.34 -7.89
C SER A 128 -13.81 -4.65 -6.69
N GLU A 129 -14.12 -5.91 -6.48
CA GLU A 129 -14.93 -6.38 -5.36
C GLU A 129 -14.27 -6.07 -4.00
N LEU A 130 -12.93 -6.15 -3.95
CA LEU A 130 -12.19 -5.79 -2.75
C LEU A 130 -12.12 -4.27 -2.57
N LEU A 131 -12.04 -3.49 -3.63
CA LEU A 131 -12.12 -2.03 -3.53
C LEU A 131 -13.46 -1.59 -2.94
N GLU A 132 -14.55 -2.24 -3.31
CA GLU A 132 -15.88 -1.98 -2.75
C GLU A 132 -15.96 -2.38 -1.26
N GLU A 133 -15.37 -3.51 -0.88
CA GLU A 133 -15.26 -3.93 0.53
C GLU A 133 -14.44 -2.92 1.34
N ILE A 134 -13.29 -2.48 0.83
CA ILE A 134 -12.44 -1.49 1.48
C ILE A 134 -13.19 -0.16 1.65
N TYR A 135 -13.90 0.29 0.61
CA TYR A 135 -14.72 1.52 0.67
C TYR A 135 -15.82 1.41 1.72
N ALA A 136 -16.50 0.26 1.81
CA ALA A 136 -17.56 0.04 2.79
C ALA A 136 -17.03 -0.03 4.24
N ASP A 137 -15.79 -0.48 4.41
CA ASP A 137 -15.13 -0.58 5.72
C ASP A 137 -14.45 0.74 6.17
N LEU A 138 -14.46 1.79 5.31
CA LEU A 138 -13.89 3.10 5.68
C LEU A 138 -14.70 3.78 6.78
N PRO A 139 -14.03 4.37 7.78
CA PRO A 139 -14.71 5.19 8.77
C PRO A 139 -15.28 6.47 8.15
N THR A 140 -16.31 7.01 8.76
CA THR A 140 -17.03 8.18 8.25
C THR A 140 -16.16 9.41 8.04
N ASP A 141 -15.16 9.63 8.89
CA ASP A 141 -14.20 10.72 8.78
C ASP A 141 -13.29 10.59 7.55
N GLU A 142 -12.92 9.37 7.15
CA GLU A 142 -12.17 9.12 5.91
C GLU A 142 -13.05 9.35 4.67
N LEU A 143 -14.33 9.00 4.70
CA LEU A 143 -15.29 9.25 3.63
C LEU A 143 -15.57 10.74 3.41
N THR A 144 -15.24 11.61 4.37
CA THR A 144 -15.31 13.06 4.23
C THR A 144 -14.05 13.68 3.62
N GLN A 145 -13.05 12.89 3.25
CA GLN A 145 -11.80 13.36 2.65
C GLN A 145 -11.79 13.09 1.14
N ALA A 146 -11.88 14.15 0.34
CA ALA A 146 -11.86 14.03 -1.13
C ALA A 146 -10.62 13.27 -1.64
N TYR A 147 -9.46 13.49 -1.01
CA TYR A 147 -8.22 12.79 -1.33
C TYR A 147 -8.32 11.26 -1.15
N THR A 148 -8.98 10.80 -0.08
CA THR A 148 -9.20 9.38 0.16
C THR A 148 -10.06 8.76 -0.93
N LEU A 149 -11.15 9.43 -1.30
CA LEU A 149 -12.08 8.96 -2.32
C LEU A 149 -11.47 9.02 -3.74
N GLU A 150 -10.61 10.00 -4.00
CA GLU A 150 -9.91 10.13 -5.27
C GLU A 150 -9.03 8.92 -5.59
N GLN A 151 -8.41 8.30 -4.59
CA GLN A 151 -7.60 7.11 -4.78
C GLN A 151 -8.41 5.93 -5.35
N PHE A 152 -9.68 5.80 -4.98
CA PHE A 152 -10.57 4.77 -5.55
C PHE A 152 -10.90 5.07 -7.01
N ILE A 153 -11.16 6.33 -7.35
CA ILE A 153 -11.46 6.75 -8.72
C ILE A 153 -10.26 6.55 -9.64
N ASP A 154 -9.05 6.80 -9.14
CA ASP A 154 -7.82 6.66 -9.90
C ASP A 154 -7.38 5.20 -10.05
N HIS A 155 -7.96 4.29 -9.29
CA HIS A 155 -7.60 2.89 -9.37
C HIS A 155 -8.10 2.28 -10.70
N GLN A 156 -7.23 1.54 -11.39
CA GLN A 156 -7.57 0.93 -12.70
C GLN A 156 -8.77 -0.01 -12.63
N ASN A 157 -8.99 -0.71 -11.51
CA ASN A 157 -10.09 -1.63 -11.29
C ASN A 157 -11.27 -0.99 -10.56
N CYS A 158 -11.39 0.37 -10.57
CA CYS A 158 -12.57 1.02 -10.04
C CYS A 158 -13.82 0.55 -10.78
N SER A 159 -14.80 -0.01 -10.05
CA SER A 159 -16.05 -0.47 -10.65
C SER A 159 -16.97 0.69 -11.01
N LEU A 160 -17.89 0.44 -11.93
CA LEU A 160 -18.95 1.43 -12.27
C LEU A 160 -19.76 1.80 -11.03
N GLU A 161 -20.14 0.82 -10.22
CA GLU A 161 -20.91 1.03 -9.01
C GLU A 161 -20.18 1.92 -8.00
N LEU A 162 -18.90 1.66 -7.77
CA LEU A 162 -18.06 2.46 -6.86
C LEU A 162 -17.89 3.89 -7.38
N ALA A 163 -17.67 4.07 -8.69
CA ALA A 163 -17.58 5.39 -9.31
C ALA A 163 -18.89 6.19 -9.17
N ILE A 164 -20.05 5.54 -9.34
CA ILE A 164 -21.37 6.16 -9.12
C ILE A 164 -21.54 6.57 -7.64
N LYS A 165 -21.23 5.67 -6.68
CA LYS A 165 -21.30 5.99 -5.25
C LYS A 165 -20.47 7.23 -4.90
N ILE A 166 -19.24 7.32 -5.41
CA ILE A 166 -18.37 8.47 -5.16
C ILE A 166 -18.91 9.74 -5.85
N SER A 167 -19.46 9.63 -7.06
CA SER A 167 -20.03 10.79 -7.77
C SER A 167 -21.25 11.41 -7.06
N THR A 168 -21.93 10.62 -6.24
CA THR A 168 -23.10 11.05 -5.45
C THR A 168 -22.77 11.35 -3.99
N THR A 169 -21.50 11.31 -3.60
CA THR A 169 -21.08 11.63 -2.22
C THR A 169 -21.50 13.06 -1.85
N PRO A 170 -22.19 13.26 -0.71
CA PRO A 170 -22.62 14.59 -0.29
C PRO A 170 -21.44 15.48 0.07
N ASP A 171 -21.66 16.79 0.02
CA ASP A 171 -20.65 17.74 0.48
C ASP A 171 -20.38 17.56 1.98
N PRO A 172 -19.13 17.68 2.41
CA PRO A 172 -18.79 17.65 3.82
C PRO A 172 -19.45 18.85 4.56
N PRO A 173 -19.60 18.78 5.89
CA PRO A 173 -20.17 19.86 6.69
C PRO A 173 -19.51 21.21 6.41
N LYS A 174 -20.31 22.30 6.38
CA LYS A 174 -19.90 23.66 5.98
C LYS A 174 -18.70 24.26 6.75
N ASN A 175 -18.32 23.70 7.88
CA ASN A 175 -17.17 24.18 8.68
C ASN A 175 -15.79 23.83 8.08
N GLN A 176 -15.76 23.19 6.92
CA GLN A 176 -14.53 22.73 6.27
C GLN A 176 -14.41 23.33 4.85
N HIS A 177 -14.37 24.67 4.73
CA HIS A 177 -14.33 25.40 3.45
C HIS A 177 -13.24 24.94 2.47
N TYR A 178 -12.11 24.48 2.96
CA TYR A 178 -11.03 23.95 2.12
C TYR A 178 -11.39 22.66 1.36
N TYR A 179 -12.40 21.91 1.81
CA TYR A 179 -12.76 20.63 1.23
C TYR A 179 -13.87 20.71 0.18
N GLN A 180 -14.67 21.78 0.15
CA GLN A 180 -15.83 21.88 -0.76
C GLN A 180 -15.43 21.93 -2.23
N GLN A 181 -14.39 22.70 -2.56
CA GLN A 181 -13.90 22.79 -3.94
C GLN A 181 -13.32 21.47 -4.42
N SER A 182 -12.60 20.75 -3.55
CA SER A 182 -12.04 19.43 -3.88
C SER A 182 -13.11 18.36 -4.06
N PHE A 183 -14.26 18.46 -3.37
CA PHE A 183 -15.39 17.53 -3.57
C PHE A 183 -16.12 17.77 -4.89
N ALA A 184 -16.26 18.99 -5.34
CA ALA A 184 -16.81 19.30 -6.67
C ALA A 184 -15.92 18.69 -7.78
N ASP A 185 -14.61 18.85 -7.67
CA ASP A 185 -13.66 18.28 -8.61
C ASP A 185 -13.65 16.75 -8.54
N LEU A 186 -13.71 16.16 -7.35
CA LEU A 186 -13.83 14.71 -7.14
C LEU A 186 -15.08 14.15 -7.85
N ARG A 187 -16.26 14.76 -7.65
CA ARG A 187 -17.49 14.32 -8.31
C ARG A 187 -17.40 14.42 -9.83
N ARG A 188 -16.83 15.52 -10.35
CA ARG A 188 -16.58 15.66 -11.79
C ARG A 188 -15.68 14.54 -12.31
N LYS A 189 -14.59 14.24 -11.60
CA LYS A 189 -13.67 13.15 -11.95
C LYS A 189 -14.36 11.79 -11.90
N ALA A 190 -15.18 11.54 -10.88
CA ALA A 190 -15.97 10.32 -10.76
C ALA A 190 -16.97 10.16 -11.90
N LEU A 191 -17.68 11.23 -12.32
CA LEU A 191 -18.57 11.22 -13.48
C LEU A 191 -17.83 10.93 -14.79
N MET A 192 -16.62 11.47 -14.96
CA MET A 192 -15.78 11.14 -16.12
C MET A 192 -15.41 9.65 -16.12
N LYS A 193 -15.08 9.09 -14.95
CA LYS A 193 -14.79 7.66 -14.81
C LYS A 193 -16.00 6.77 -15.12
N VAL A 194 -17.20 7.18 -14.68
CA VAL A 194 -18.48 6.52 -15.04
C VAL A 194 -18.66 6.51 -16.56
N ALA A 195 -18.45 7.63 -17.23
CA ALA A 195 -18.58 7.72 -18.68
C ALA A 195 -17.55 6.84 -19.40
N GLU A 196 -16.30 6.83 -18.96
CA GLU A 196 -15.23 5.98 -19.48
C GLU A 196 -15.59 4.51 -19.38
N ILE A 197 -15.96 4.01 -18.19
CA ILE A 197 -16.31 2.60 -17.97
C ILE A 197 -17.53 2.21 -18.79
N THR A 198 -18.56 3.07 -18.84
CA THR A 198 -19.77 2.79 -19.63
C THR A 198 -19.44 2.69 -21.11
N LYS A 199 -18.60 3.55 -21.65
CA LYS A 199 -18.14 3.48 -23.04
C LYS A 199 -17.42 2.18 -23.31
N GLN A 200 -16.47 1.78 -22.46
CA GLN A 200 -15.73 0.50 -22.60
C GLN A 200 -16.67 -0.71 -22.59
N GLN A 201 -17.70 -0.71 -21.75
CA GLN A 201 -18.70 -1.78 -21.70
C GLN A 201 -19.58 -1.84 -22.95
N LEU A 202 -19.87 -0.71 -23.60
CA LEU A 202 -20.61 -0.65 -24.85
C LEU A 202 -19.76 -1.12 -26.04
N GLU A 203 -18.48 -0.78 -26.06
CA GLU A 203 -17.55 -1.20 -27.12
C GLU A 203 -17.18 -2.69 -27.05
N ALA A 204 -17.31 -3.32 -25.89
CA ALA A 204 -17.03 -4.75 -25.67
C ALA A 204 -18.22 -5.69 -26.00
N ARG A 205 -19.39 -5.13 -26.38
CA ARG A 205 -20.61 -5.85 -26.79
C ARG A 205 -20.69 -5.96 -28.30
#